data_bbf77fbc8e348f9629474bdae93d2a65
#
_entry.id   bbf77fbc8e348f9629474bdae93d2a65
#
_cell.length_a   1.000
_cell.length_b   1.000
_cell.length_c   1.000
_cell.angle_alpha   90.00
_cell.angle_beta   90.00
_cell.angle_gamma   90.00
#
_symmetry.space_group_name_H-M   'P 1'
#
loop_
_entity.id
_entity.type
_entity.pdbx_description
1 polymer ?
#
loop_
_entity_poly.entity_id
_entity_poly.type
_entity_poly.pdbx_seq_one_letter_code
_entity_poly.pdbx_strand_id
1 'polypeptide(L)'
;NRAFFEHCRRILRPGGVFATQSESPEAFREVHVAMVRLLREVFGHADPLYGWVPMYPSGWWSWTFAAVDGPRYRTVKPARAALVAEGCEIWSPRWQQGALDAIPAFIARELAP
;
A
#
# COMPACT_ATOMS: atom_id res chain seq x y z
N ASN A 1 -5.15 15.26 0.22
CA ASN A 1 -6.16 15.71 -0.72
C ASN A 1 -5.80 15.32 -2.16
N ARG A 2 -6.76 15.37 -3.09
CA ARG A 2 -6.62 14.98 -4.51
C ARG A 2 -5.48 15.70 -5.21
N ALA A 3 -5.41 17.00 -5.09
CA ALA A 3 -4.40 17.82 -5.78
C ALA A 3 -2.96 17.43 -5.40
N PHE A 4 -2.73 17.07 -4.15
CA PHE A 4 -1.44 16.55 -3.69
C PHE A 4 -1.09 15.22 -4.37
N PHE A 5 -2.02 14.27 -4.42
CA PHE A 5 -1.78 12.97 -5.05
C PHE A 5 -1.61 13.08 -6.58
N GLU A 6 -2.36 13.98 -7.23
CA GLU A 6 -2.16 14.29 -8.65
C GLU A 6 -0.78 14.88 -8.91
N HIS A 7 -0.29 15.73 -8.01
CA HIS A 7 1.08 16.24 -8.09
C HIS A 7 2.11 15.12 -7.92
N CYS A 8 1.96 14.26 -6.92
CA CYS A 8 2.83 13.09 -6.73
C CYS A 8 2.84 12.19 -7.97
N ARG A 9 1.66 11.90 -8.55
CA ARG A 9 1.56 11.13 -9.80
C ARG A 9 2.36 11.76 -10.93
N ARG A 10 2.28 13.09 -11.10
CA ARG A 10 2.97 13.82 -12.19
C ARG A 10 4.47 13.72 -12.13
N ILE A 11 5.04 13.70 -10.93
CA ILE A 11 6.50 13.66 -10.73
C ILE A 11 7.09 12.26 -10.70
N LEU A 12 6.26 11.22 -10.67
CA LEU A 12 6.73 9.84 -10.76
C LEU A 12 7.31 9.56 -12.15
N ARG A 13 8.47 8.92 -12.18
CA ARG A 13 9.03 8.36 -13.41
C ARG A 13 8.19 7.16 -13.87
N PRO A 14 8.24 6.78 -15.15
CA PRO A 14 7.65 5.53 -15.64
C PRO A 14 8.09 4.35 -14.75
N GLY A 15 7.14 3.54 -14.31
CA GLY A 15 7.38 2.44 -13.38
C GLY A 15 7.62 2.83 -11.92
N GLY A 16 7.50 4.11 -11.59
CA GLY A 16 7.59 4.60 -10.21
C GLY A 16 6.43 4.14 -9.33
N VAL A 17 6.69 4.00 -8.04
CA VAL A 17 5.71 3.61 -7.02
C VAL A 17 5.61 4.73 -5.99
N PHE A 18 4.39 5.10 -5.64
CA PHE A 18 4.07 5.97 -4.52
C PHE A 18 3.64 5.13 -3.32
N ALA A 19 4.05 5.51 -2.13
CA ALA A 19 3.61 4.86 -0.89
C ALA A 19 3.30 5.92 0.16
N THR A 20 2.22 5.73 0.90
CA THR A 20 1.82 6.61 1.99
C THR A 20 1.16 5.84 3.11
N GLN A 21 1.24 6.35 4.33
CA GLN A 21 0.37 5.90 5.41
C GLN A 21 -1.09 6.15 5.03
N SER A 22 -1.98 5.24 5.40
CA SER A 22 -3.40 5.29 5.04
C SER A 22 -4.33 4.95 6.20
N GLU A 23 -3.94 5.31 7.41
CA GLU A 23 -4.71 5.24 8.63
C GLU A 23 -4.96 3.82 9.18
N SER A 24 -5.60 3.75 10.34
CA SER A 24 -6.06 2.50 10.92
C SER A 24 -7.32 2.00 10.22
N PRO A 25 -7.34 0.73 9.73
CA PRO A 25 -8.53 0.17 9.13
C PRO A 25 -9.67 -0.07 10.12
N GLU A 26 -9.38 -0.03 11.41
CA GLU A 26 -10.35 -0.23 12.49
C GLU A 26 -10.79 1.11 13.09
N ALA A 27 -9.83 1.92 13.59
CA ALA A 27 -10.13 3.16 14.30
C ALA A 27 -10.58 4.29 13.35
N PHE A 28 -10.13 4.30 12.09
CA PHE A 28 -10.41 5.36 11.10
C PHE A 28 -10.84 4.76 9.76
N ARG A 29 -11.73 3.78 9.78
CA ARG A 29 -12.14 3.00 8.61
C ARG A 29 -12.59 3.85 7.43
N GLU A 30 -13.47 4.80 7.64
CA GLU A 30 -14.00 5.66 6.56
C GLU A 30 -12.90 6.45 5.87
N VAL A 31 -11.98 7.01 6.66
CA VAL A 31 -10.83 7.77 6.14
C VAL A 31 -9.91 6.84 5.34
N HIS A 32 -9.62 5.65 5.88
CA HIS A 32 -8.82 4.65 5.21
C HIS A 32 -9.40 4.24 3.85
N VAL A 33 -10.66 3.86 3.83
CA VAL A 33 -11.35 3.43 2.59
C VAL A 33 -11.40 4.56 1.56
N ALA A 34 -11.76 5.78 1.99
CA ALA A 34 -11.80 6.95 1.11
C ALA A 34 -10.41 7.25 0.52
N MET A 35 -9.37 7.10 1.31
CA MET A 35 -7.99 7.33 0.86
C MET A 35 -7.52 6.29 -0.17
N VAL A 36 -7.80 5.00 0.06
CA VAL A 36 -7.47 3.93 -0.90
C VAL A 36 -8.22 4.13 -2.22
N ARG A 37 -9.51 4.47 -2.16
CA ARG A 37 -10.31 4.78 -3.36
C ARG A 37 -9.74 5.96 -4.13
N LEU A 38 -9.43 7.05 -3.44
CA LEU A 38 -8.83 8.24 -4.05
C LEU A 38 -7.48 7.92 -4.72
N LEU A 39 -6.66 7.10 -4.09
CA LEU A 39 -5.39 6.66 -4.69
C LEU A 39 -5.61 5.80 -5.94
N ARG A 40 -6.61 4.90 -5.93
CA ARG A 40 -7.00 4.13 -7.14
C ARG A 40 -7.47 5.04 -8.27
N GLU A 41 -8.30 6.04 -7.97
CA GLU A 41 -8.77 7.02 -8.96
C GLU A 41 -7.61 7.83 -9.57
N VAL A 42 -6.68 8.30 -8.73
CA VAL A 42 -5.58 9.15 -9.17
C VAL A 42 -4.50 8.35 -9.91
N PHE A 43 -4.08 7.21 -9.39
CA PHE A 43 -2.94 6.45 -9.96
C PHE A 43 -3.36 5.33 -10.91
N GLY A 44 -4.59 4.83 -10.82
CA GLY A 44 -5.08 3.67 -11.57
C GLY A 44 -4.92 2.34 -10.82
N HIS A 45 -3.84 2.17 -10.06
CA HIS A 45 -3.58 0.99 -9.24
C HIS A 45 -3.17 1.41 -7.83
N ALA A 46 -3.88 0.90 -6.82
CA ALA A 46 -3.51 1.10 -5.43
C ALA A 46 -3.98 -0.06 -4.56
N ASP A 47 -3.09 -0.57 -3.72
CA ASP A 47 -3.35 -1.65 -2.78
C ASP A 47 -2.86 -1.27 -1.37
N PRO A 48 -3.70 -1.46 -0.36
CA PRO A 48 -3.30 -1.30 1.03
C PRO A 48 -2.50 -2.52 1.52
N LEU A 49 -1.61 -2.27 2.46
CA LEU A 49 -0.86 -3.25 3.23
C LEU A 49 -1.07 -2.94 4.71
N TYR A 50 -1.20 -3.98 5.54
CA TYR A 50 -1.50 -3.82 6.96
C TYR A 50 -0.36 -4.35 7.83
N GLY A 51 -0.16 -3.68 8.96
CA GLY A 51 0.86 -4.06 9.93
C GLY A 51 0.59 -3.49 11.32
N TRP A 52 1.36 -3.95 12.29
CA TRP A 52 1.27 -3.50 13.68
C TRP A 52 2.21 -2.32 13.94
N VAL A 53 1.65 -1.27 14.55
CA VAL A 53 2.38 -0.15 15.11
C VAL A 53 1.87 0.05 16.55
N PRO A 54 2.52 -0.56 17.54
CA PRO A 54 1.99 -0.66 18.91
C PRO A 54 1.61 0.67 19.58
N MET A 55 2.26 1.77 19.16
CA MET A 55 2.01 3.10 19.71
C MET A 55 0.84 3.85 19.04
N TYR A 56 0.27 3.30 17.97
CA TYR A 56 -0.84 3.93 17.26
C TYR A 56 -2.19 3.43 17.79
N PRO A 57 -3.28 4.22 17.61
CA PRO A 57 -4.63 3.77 18.00
C PRO A 57 -4.95 2.40 17.39
N SER A 58 -5.50 1.52 18.19
CA SER A 58 -5.75 0.09 17.90
C SER A 58 -4.50 -0.77 17.61
N GLY A 59 -3.32 -0.19 17.43
CA GLY A 59 -2.10 -0.88 17.01
C GLY A 59 -2.13 -1.40 15.57
N TRP A 60 -3.28 -1.44 14.92
CA TRP A 60 -3.43 -1.91 13.54
C TRP A 60 -3.42 -0.74 12.56
N TRP A 61 -2.41 -0.70 11.70
CA TRP A 61 -2.14 0.41 10.80
C TRP A 61 -2.07 -0.03 9.35
N SER A 62 -2.12 0.93 8.44
CA SER A 62 -2.00 0.63 7.02
C SER A 62 -1.09 1.59 6.26
N TRP A 63 -0.54 1.07 5.18
CA TRP A 63 0.16 1.81 4.13
C TRP A 63 -0.45 1.43 2.80
N THR A 64 -0.65 2.41 1.92
CA THR A 64 -1.15 2.14 0.58
C THR A 64 -0.05 2.42 -0.45
N PHE A 65 0.21 1.44 -1.29
CA PHE A 65 1.08 1.55 -2.44
C PHE A 65 0.25 1.87 -3.68
N ALA A 66 0.72 2.79 -4.52
CA ALA A 66 0.03 3.18 -5.74
C ALA A 66 1.01 3.29 -6.92
N ALA A 67 0.53 3.00 -8.13
CA ALA A 67 1.32 3.07 -9.35
C ALA A 67 0.43 3.35 -10.58
N VAL A 68 1.02 3.94 -11.63
CA VAL A 68 0.31 4.30 -12.86
C VAL A 68 0.34 3.15 -13.88
N ASP A 69 1.51 2.53 -14.05
CA ASP A 69 1.78 1.55 -15.12
C ASP A 69 1.57 0.09 -14.66
N GLY A 70 0.50 -0.17 -13.91
CA GLY A 70 0.24 -1.47 -13.30
C GLY A 70 0.76 -1.58 -11.87
N PRO A 71 0.36 -2.62 -11.12
CA PRO A 71 0.70 -2.79 -9.71
C PRO A 71 2.14 -3.31 -9.52
N ARG A 72 3.14 -2.54 -9.94
CA ARG A 72 4.56 -2.93 -9.96
C ARG A 72 5.14 -3.22 -8.58
N TYR A 73 4.54 -2.67 -7.53
CA TYR A 73 4.88 -2.98 -6.13
C TYR A 73 4.57 -4.44 -5.74
N ARG A 74 3.79 -5.16 -6.55
CA ARG A 74 3.55 -6.60 -6.39
C ARG A 74 4.63 -7.48 -7.04
N THR A 75 5.44 -6.90 -7.93
CA THR A 75 6.49 -7.63 -8.65
C THR A 75 7.82 -7.48 -7.94
N VAL A 76 8.34 -8.58 -7.44
CA VAL A 76 9.68 -8.64 -6.82
C VAL A 76 10.69 -9.15 -7.84
N LYS A 77 11.78 -8.38 -8.05
CA LYS A 77 12.89 -8.80 -8.90
C LYS A 77 13.81 -9.76 -8.12
N PRO A 78 13.95 -11.05 -8.50
CA PRO A 78 14.61 -12.06 -7.66
C PRO A 78 16.04 -11.69 -7.25
N ALA A 79 16.86 -11.23 -8.18
CA ALA A 79 18.25 -10.87 -7.89
C ALA A 79 18.37 -9.71 -6.87
N ARG A 80 17.49 -8.70 -7.00
CA ARG A 80 17.48 -7.58 -6.06
C ARG A 80 16.89 -7.97 -4.71
N ALA A 81 15.90 -8.86 -4.72
CA ALA A 81 15.29 -9.39 -3.51
C ALA A 81 16.29 -10.16 -2.64
N ALA A 82 17.16 -10.97 -3.26
CA ALA A 82 18.20 -11.70 -2.54
C ALA A 82 19.13 -10.73 -1.79
N LEU A 83 19.63 -9.69 -2.47
CA LEU A 83 20.52 -8.69 -1.85
C LEU A 83 19.83 -7.94 -0.70
N VAL A 84 18.57 -7.59 -0.84
CA VAL A 84 17.83 -6.88 0.21
C VAL A 84 17.54 -7.80 1.40
N ALA A 85 17.18 -9.07 1.13
CA ALA A 85 16.87 -10.04 2.16
C ALA A 85 18.05 -10.36 3.08
N GLU A 86 19.29 -10.33 2.57
CA GLU A 86 20.50 -10.53 3.38
C GLU A 86 20.63 -9.49 4.52
N GLY A 87 20.14 -8.26 4.32
CA GLY A 87 20.19 -7.19 5.32
C GLY A 87 18.89 -6.97 6.10
N CYS A 88 17.85 -7.76 5.87
CA CYS A 88 16.54 -7.59 6.49
C CYS A 88 16.17 -8.76 7.40
N GLU A 89 15.83 -8.48 8.66
CA GLU A 89 15.36 -9.50 9.60
C GLU A 89 13.89 -9.89 9.38
N ILE A 90 13.07 -8.98 8.88
CA ILE A 90 11.61 -9.17 8.77
C ILE A 90 11.18 -9.31 7.32
N TRP A 91 11.69 -8.47 6.43
CA TRP A 91 11.25 -8.45 5.05
C TRP A 91 11.75 -9.66 4.26
N SER A 92 10.84 -10.27 3.50
CA SER A 92 11.14 -11.23 2.44
C SER A 92 10.13 -11.05 1.30
N PRO A 93 10.41 -11.56 0.08
CA PRO A 93 9.45 -11.54 -1.03
C PRO A 93 8.10 -12.18 -0.68
N ARG A 94 8.11 -13.27 0.06
CA ARG A 94 6.89 -13.98 0.50
C ARG A 94 6.12 -13.16 1.54
N TRP A 95 6.83 -12.49 2.47
CA TRP A 95 6.20 -11.62 3.45
C TRP A 95 5.50 -10.44 2.76
N GLN A 96 6.16 -9.78 1.81
CA GLN A 96 5.56 -8.67 1.04
C GLN A 96 4.32 -9.11 0.28
N GLN A 97 4.39 -10.25 -0.41
CA GLN A 97 3.24 -10.78 -1.16
C GLN A 97 2.08 -11.11 -0.21
N GLY A 98 2.35 -11.83 0.87
CA GLY A 98 1.35 -12.16 1.88
C GLY A 98 0.72 -10.92 2.52
N ALA A 99 1.51 -9.90 2.82
CA ALA A 99 1.00 -8.66 3.39
C ALA A 99 0.10 -7.88 2.43
N LEU A 100 0.41 -7.87 1.12
CA LEU A 100 -0.42 -7.26 0.09
C LEU A 100 -1.71 -8.04 -0.21
N ASP A 101 -1.70 -9.36 0.01
CA ASP A 101 -2.85 -10.23 -0.22
C ASP A 101 -3.78 -10.35 1.01
N ALA A 102 -3.25 -10.06 2.21
CA ALA A 102 -3.98 -10.19 3.47
C ALA A 102 -4.90 -8.98 3.76
N ILE A 103 -5.85 -8.72 2.89
CA ILE A 103 -6.83 -7.65 3.08
C ILE A 103 -7.94 -8.12 4.02
N PRO A 104 -8.22 -7.39 5.13
CA PRO A 104 -9.33 -7.73 6.02
C PRO A 104 -10.66 -7.80 5.28
N ALA A 105 -11.47 -8.82 5.54
CA ALA A 105 -12.72 -9.07 4.82
C ALA A 105 -13.70 -7.89 4.84
N PHE A 106 -13.75 -7.12 5.93
CA PHE A 106 -14.62 -5.95 6.04
C PHE A 106 -14.12 -4.79 5.15
N ILE A 107 -12.81 -4.62 5.00
CA ILE A 107 -12.21 -3.64 4.08
C ILE A 107 -12.37 -4.11 2.62
N ALA A 108 -12.15 -5.39 2.35
CA ALA A 108 -12.32 -5.95 1.01
C ALA A 108 -13.74 -5.71 0.47
N ARG A 109 -14.77 -5.87 1.32
CA ARG A 109 -16.15 -5.58 0.95
C ARG A 109 -16.38 -4.11 0.60
N GLU A 110 -15.79 -3.19 1.35
CA GLU A 110 -15.93 -1.76 1.09
C GLU A 110 -15.11 -1.27 -0.13
N LEU A 111 -13.99 -1.93 -0.43
CA LEU A 111 -13.15 -1.60 -1.59
C LEU A 111 -13.55 -2.32 -2.88
N ALA A 112 -14.53 -3.22 -2.81
CA ALA A 112 -15.10 -3.86 -3.99
C ALA A 112 -15.71 -2.83 -4.96
N PRO A 113 -15.65 -3.08 -6.28
CA PRO A 113 -16.23 -2.18 -7.29
C PRO A 113 -17.75 -2.08 -7.17
#